data_fc50ae4919fd279e66bf8074a826f5ab
#
_entry.id   fc50ae4919fd279e66bf8074a826f5ab
#
_cell.length_a   1.000
_cell.length_b   1.000
_cell.length_c   1.000
_cell.angle_alpha   90.00
_cell.angle_beta   90.00
_cell.angle_gamma   90.00
#
_symmetry.space_group_name_H-M   'P 1'
#
loop_
_entity.id
_entity.type
_entity.pdbx_description
1 polymer ?
#
loop_
_entity_poly.entity_id
_entity_poly.type
_entity_poly.pdbx_seq_one_letter_code
_entity_poly.pdbx_strand_id
1 'polypeptide(L)'
;LRCLIGHLPAYHATCDTAGIIAPAVQMTAAYETTEALKLLSGEKPRDSVAVFDIWQGEHHFIKAGKMKNKDCPSCGGHPVYPALQSQSSADVLCGRDTVQIRHPGAFELENMAREMKAGGAAVEYNGYLMITALEGHRTVLFPDGRMLIHGTKDKREARSLYQKYFQ
;
A
#
# COMPACT_ATOMS: atom_id res chain seq x y z
N LEU A 1 -15.13 4.97 -1.71
CA LEU A 1 -14.30 4.77 -2.91
C LEU A 1 -14.78 3.57 -3.75
N ARG A 2 -15.06 2.39 -3.15
CA ARG A 2 -15.53 1.19 -3.87
C ARG A 2 -16.82 1.39 -4.66
N CYS A 3 -17.76 2.22 -4.17
CA CYS A 3 -18.99 2.58 -4.89
C CYS A 3 -18.71 3.43 -6.13
N LEU A 4 -17.67 4.26 -6.08
CA LEU A 4 -17.25 5.15 -7.16
C LEU A 4 -16.47 4.39 -8.24
N ILE A 5 -15.52 3.57 -7.78
CA ILE A 5 -14.62 2.79 -8.65
C ILE A 5 -14.97 1.31 -8.45
N GLY A 6 -15.91 0.77 -9.19
CA GLY A 6 -16.43 -0.60 -9.03
C GLY A 6 -15.36 -1.68 -8.86
N HIS A 7 -14.22 -1.57 -9.56
CA HIS A 7 -13.00 -2.37 -9.39
C HIS A 7 -11.80 -1.54 -9.82
N LEU A 8 -10.65 -1.80 -9.21
CA LEU A 8 -9.41 -1.16 -9.65
C LEU A 8 -9.03 -1.69 -11.03
N PRO A 9 -8.67 -0.83 -11.99
CA PRO A 9 -8.16 -1.28 -13.28
C PRO A 9 -6.88 -2.12 -13.06
N ALA A 10 -6.71 -3.16 -13.89
CA ALA A 10 -5.55 -4.04 -13.83
C ALA A 10 -4.23 -3.29 -14.14
N TYR A 11 -4.33 -2.26 -14.98
CA TYR A 11 -3.23 -1.37 -15.31
C TYR A 11 -3.65 0.07 -15.06
N HIS A 12 -2.91 0.79 -14.23
CA HIS A 12 -3.09 2.22 -14.00
C HIS A 12 -1.72 2.89 -13.96
N ALA A 13 -1.70 4.15 -14.36
CA ALA A 13 -0.50 4.96 -14.25
C ALA A 13 -0.10 5.11 -12.77
N THR A 14 1.18 4.99 -12.50
CA THR A 14 1.78 5.24 -11.19
C THR A 14 2.56 6.55 -11.22
N CYS A 15 2.94 7.06 -10.05
CA CYS A 15 3.81 8.25 -9.98
C CYS A 15 5.13 8.07 -10.73
N ASP A 16 5.63 6.83 -10.86
CA ASP A 16 6.85 6.53 -11.61
C ASP A 16 6.66 6.57 -13.13
N THR A 17 5.45 6.20 -13.59
CA THR A 17 5.18 6.05 -15.02
C THR A 17 4.55 7.28 -15.65
N ALA A 18 3.75 8.03 -14.90
CA ALA A 18 3.05 9.23 -15.39
C ALA A 18 3.54 10.53 -14.72
N GLY A 19 4.15 10.42 -13.54
CA GLY A 19 4.47 11.57 -12.71
C GLY A 19 3.24 12.19 -12.05
N ILE A 20 3.46 13.16 -11.18
CA ILE A 20 2.42 14.02 -10.58
C ILE A 20 3.03 15.36 -10.23
N ILE A 21 2.32 16.44 -10.51
CA ILE A 21 2.77 17.79 -10.14
C ILE A 21 2.50 18.06 -8.66
N ALA A 22 3.44 18.68 -7.98
CA ALA A 22 3.34 18.98 -6.54
C ALA A 22 2.07 19.78 -6.16
N PRO A 23 1.61 20.79 -6.92
CA PRO A 23 0.37 21.49 -6.62
C PRO A 23 -0.87 20.59 -6.54
N ALA A 24 -0.98 19.55 -7.37
CA ALA A 24 -2.11 18.61 -7.30
C ALA A 24 -2.10 17.80 -5.99
N VAL A 25 -0.92 17.38 -5.55
CA VAL A 25 -0.73 16.69 -4.25
C VAL A 25 -1.10 17.61 -3.09
N GLN A 26 -0.63 18.86 -3.09
CA GLN A 26 -0.92 19.84 -2.05
C GLN A 26 -2.42 20.15 -1.96
N MET A 27 -3.10 20.30 -3.10
CA MET A 27 -4.54 20.56 -3.12
C MET A 27 -5.35 19.36 -2.57
N THR A 28 -4.97 18.14 -2.94
CA THR A 28 -5.58 16.92 -2.37
C THR A 28 -5.42 16.89 -0.86
N ALA A 29 -4.19 17.08 -0.35
CA ALA A 29 -3.89 17.08 1.07
C ALA A 29 -4.64 18.18 1.83
N ALA A 30 -4.81 19.38 1.24
CA ALA A 30 -5.57 20.47 1.84
C ALA A 30 -7.06 20.11 2.00
N TYR A 31 -7.66 19.47 1.00
CA TYR A 31 -9.05 18.98 1.12
C TYR A 31 -9.18 17.90 2.18
N GLU A 32 -8.33 16.88 2.17
CA GLU A 32 -8.35 15.78 3.13
C GLU A 32 -8.20 16.30 4.56
N THR A 33 -7.21 17.17 4.79
CA THR A 33 -6.97 17.78 6.11
C THR A 33 -8.15 18.62 6.58
N THR A 34 -8.75 19.42 5.69
CA THR A 34 -9.92 20.23 6.03
C THR A 34 -11.12 19.37 6.45
N GLU A 35 -11.40 18.31 5.72
CA GLU A 35 -12.53 17.42 6.07
C GLU A 35 -12.24 16.62 7.35
N ALA A 36 -10.98 16.22 7.59
CA ALA A 36 -10.57 15.59 8.84
C ALA A 36 -10.73 16.54 10.04
N LEU A 37 -10.33 17.81 9.91
CA LEU A 37 -10.52 18.82 10.96
C LEU A 37 -11.99 19.05 11.27
N LYS A 38 -12.87 19.10 10.28
CA LYS A 38 -14.33 19.18 10.51
C LYS A 38 -14.83 18.01 11.36
N LEU A 39 -14.45 16.77 11.02
CA LEU A 39 -14.82 15.60 11.79
C LEU A 39 -14.34 15.68 13.24
N LEU A 40 -13.09 16.09 13.45
CA LEU A 40 -12.49 16.22 14.78
C LEU A 40 -13.11 17.35 15.62
N SER A 41 -13.61 18.42 14.98
CA SER A 41 -14.33 19.52 15.63
C SER A 41 -15.82 19.29 15.81
N GLY A 42 -16.35 18.13 15.38
CA GLY A 42 -17.78 17.83 15.45
C GLY A 42 -18.61 18.46 14.34
N GLU A 43 -17.97 19.08 13.36
CA GLU A 43 -18.62 19.65 12.19
C GLU A 43 -18.96 18.58 11.13
N LYS A 44 -19.99 18.85 10.34
CA LYS A 44 -20.38 17.93 9.28
C LYS A 44 -19.41 18.00 8.09
N PRO A 45 -18.79 16.88 7.68
CA PRO A 45 -17.95 16.86 6.50
C PRO A 45 -18.80 17.04 5.23
N ARG A 46 -18.14 17.40 4.14
CA ARG A 46 -18.77 17.57 2.83
C ARG A 46 -19.26 16.22 2.28
N ASP A 47 -20.50 16.17 1.84
CA ASP A 47 -21.08 15.00 1.15
C ASP A 47 -20.85 15.09 -0.37
N SER A 48 -19.59 15.20 -0.77
CA SER A 48 -19.23 15.25 -2.20
C SER A 48 -17.81 14.79 -2.45
N VAL A 49 -17.55 14.27 -3.64
CA VAL A 49 -16.24 14.00 -4.17
C VAL A 49 -15.77 15.24 -4.91
N ALA A 50 -14.59 15.76 -4.57
CA ALA A 50 -13.89 16.78 -5.32
C ALA A 50 -13.16 16.14 -6.49
N VAL A 51 -13.38 16.65 -7.70
CA VAL A 51 -12.67 16.28 -8.92
C VAL A 51 -12.07 17.55 -9.49
N PHE A 52 -10.78 17.55 -9.70
CA PHE A 52 -10.11 18.75 -10.22
C PHE A 52 -8.95 18.40 -11.15
N ASP A 53 -8.76 19.24 -12.15
CA ASP A 53 -7.54 19.34 -12.95
C ASP A 53 -6.92 20.70 -12.69
N ILE A 54 -5.84 20.73 -11.91
CA ILE A 54 -5.22 21.99 -11.50
C ILE A 54 -4.47 22.65 -12.67
N TRP A 55 -4.05 21.86 -13.67
CA TRP A 55 -3.38 22.39 -14.86
C TRP A 55 -4.34 23.13 -15.76
N GLN A 56 -5.55 22.61 -15.94
CA GLN A 56 -6.61 23.22 -16.75
C GLN A 56 -7.45 24.23 -15.94
N GLY A 57 -7.28 24.30 -14.60
CA GLY A 57 -8.10 25.15 -13.74
C GLY A 57 -9.53 24.63 -13.55
N GLU A 58 -9.78 23.37 -13.83
CA GLU A 58 -11.10 22.76 -13.68
C GLU A 58 -11.30 22.24 -12.26
N HIS A 59 -12.51 22.47 -11.73
CA HIS A 59 -12.86 22.04 -10.37
C HIS A 59 -14.35 21.76 -10.24
N HIS A 60 -14.71 20.52 -9.87
CA HIS A 60 -16.07 20.07 -9.78
C HIS A 60 -16.33 19.33 -8.46
N PHE A 61 -17.57 19.44 -7.94
CA PHE A 61 -18.03 18.69 -6.79
C PHE A 61 -19.21 17.80 -7.19
N ILE A 62 -19.09 16.50 -6.99
CA ILE A 62 -20.11 15.51 -7.33
C ILE A 62 -20.69 14.96 -6.03
N LYS A 63 -22.01 15.04 -5.84
CA LYS A 63 -22.70 14.56 -4.63
C LYS A 63 -22.46 13.05 -4.42
N ALA A 64 -21.82 12.69 -3.31
CA ALA A 64 -21.44 11.31 -3.00
C ALA A 64 -22.65 10.42 -2.64
N GLY A 65 -23.70 10.98 -2.04
CA GLY A 65 -24.88 10.22 -1.63
C GLY A 65 -25.61 9.51 -2.77
N LYS A 66 -25.58 10.08 -3.98
CA LYS A 66 -26.16 9.47 -5.19
C LYS A 66 -25.31 8.31 -5.77
N MET A 67 -24.06 8.19 -5.34
CA MET A 67 -23.10 7.20 -5.84
C MET A 67 -23.05 5.96 -4.94
N LYS A 68 -23.74 5.99 -3.80
CA LYS A 68 -23.73 4.86 -2.85
C LYS A 68 -24.52 3.68 -3.43
N ASN A 69 -23.85 2.57 -3.63
CA ASN A 69 -24.46 1.31 -4.03
C ASN A 69 -24.90 0.52 -2.80
N LYS A 70 -26.16 0.10 -2.75
CA LYS A 70 -26.73 -0.69 -1.65
C LYS A 70 -26.08 -2.07 -1.53
N ASP A 71 -25.63 -2.63 -2.67
CA ASP A 71 -24.97 -3.94 -2.76
C ASP A 71 -23.44 -3.84 -2.78
N CYS A 72 -22.91 -2.69 -2.34
CA CYS A 72 -21.46 -2.49 -2.30
C CYS A 72 -20.78 -3.49 -1.37
N PRO A 73 -19.79 -4.27 -1.84
CA PRO A 73 -19.11 -5.26 -1.02
C PRO A 73 -18.26 -4.68 0.12
N SER A 74 -18.12 -3.34 0.20
CA SER A 74 -17.38 -2.68 1.28
C SER A 74 -18.24 -1.85 2.22
N CYS A 75 -19.35 -1.24 1.74
CA CYS A 75 -20.19 -0.35 2.56
C CYS A 75 -21.68 -0.56 2.33
N GLY A 76 -22.09 -1.65 1.68
CA GLY A 76 -23.50 -2.05 1.52
C GLY A 76 -24.06 -2.74 2.77
N GLY A 77 -25.27 -3.28 2.65
CA GLY A 77 -25.96 -3.94 3.76
C GLY A 77 -25.24 -5.22 4.28
N HIS A 78 -24.51 -5.91 3.41
CA HIS A 78 -23.76 -7.14 3.74
C HIS A 78 -22.32 -7.03 3.22
N PRO A 79 -21.43 -6.31 3.91
CA PRO A 79 -20.06 -6.13 3.46
C PRO A 79 -19.24 -7.41 3.59
N VAL A 80 -18.54 -7.80 2.54
CA VAL A 80 -17.69 -9.00 2.46
C VAL A 80 -16.21 -8.69 2.31
N TYR A 81 -15.85 -7.43 2.07
CA TYR A 81 -14.48 -6.91 1.97
C TYR A 81 -13.54 -7.78 1.11
N PRO A 82 -13.83 -8.00 -0.17
CA PRO A 82 -13.07 -8.95 -0.99
C PRO A 82 -11.57 -8.63 -1.10
N ALA A 83 -11.20 -7.35 -0.98
CA ALA A 83 -9.78 -6.96 -0.98
C ALA A 83 -9.00 -7.39 0.26
N LEU A 84 -9.69 -7.70 1.38
CA LEU A 84 -9.06 -8.27 2.56
C LEU A 84 -8.90 -9.80 2.45
N GLN A 85 -9.73 -10.43 1.60
CA GLN A 85 -9.70 -11.87 1.38
C GLN A 85 -8.69 -12.26 0.28
N SER A 86 -8.53 -11.41 -0.75
CA SER A 86 -7.53 -11.59 -1.79
C SER A 86 -6.18 -11.08 -1.31
N GLN A 87 -5.46 -11.89 -0.56
CA GLN A 87 -4.07 -11.58 -0.22
C GLN A 87 -3.21 -11.84 -1.47
N SER A 88 -2.87 -10.78 -2.20
CA SER A 88 -1.74 -10.83 -3.12
C SER A 88 -0.49 -11.11 -2.28
N SER A 89 0.11 -12.29 -2.47
CA SER A 89 1.32 -12.67 -1.73
C SER A 89 2.54 -11.82 -2.12
N ALA A 90 2.46 -11.04 -3.21
CA ALA A 90 3.54 -10.18 -3.69
C ALA A 90 3.00 -8.97 -4.45
N ASP A 91 3.39 -7.76 -4.05
CA ASP A 91 3.03 -6.49 -4.69
C ASP A 91 4.26 -5.61 -4.94
N VAL A 92 4.29 -4.96 -6.11
CA VAL A 92 5.32 -3.95 -6.42
C VAL A 92 4.95 -2.64 -5.75
N LEU A 93 5.87 -2.08 -4.99
CA LEU A 93 5.68 -0.77 -4.36
C LEU A 93 6.00 0.36 -5.35
N CYS A 94 5.09 1.34 -5.44
CA CYS A 94 5.27 2.53 -6.27
C CYS A 94 6.50 3.34 -5.80
N GLY A 95 7.23 3.95 -6.76
CA GLY A 95 8.34 4.85 -6.49
C GLY A 95 9.63 4.18 -6.04
N ARG A 96 9.70 2.86 -6.02
CA ARG A 96 10.89 2.10 -5.60
C ARG A 96 10.96 0.79 -6.37
N ASP A 97 12.17 0.38 -6.76
CA ASP A 97 12.43 -0.97 -7.27
C ASP A 97 12.33 -1.94 -6.08
N THR A 98 11.10 -2.20 -5.65
CA THR A 98 10.84 -2.95 -4.43
C THR A 98 9.58 -3.79 -4.58
N VAL A 99 9.70 -5.07 -4.27
CA VAL A 99 8.55 -5.97 -4.15
C VAL A 99 8.28 -6.22 -2.67
N GLN A 100 7.03 -6.01 -2.26
CA GLN A 100 6.55 -6.45 -0.95
C GLN A 100 6.00 -7.87 -1.07
N ILE A 101 6.47 -8.76 -0.21
CA ILE A 101 5.88 -10.09 0.02
C ILE A 101 5.24 -10.12 1.40
N ARG A 102 4.14 -10.84 1.51
CA ARG A 102 3.48 -11.11 2.80
C ARG A 102 3.58 -12.58 3.13
N HIS A 103 4.29 -12.87 4.20
CA HIS A 103 4.35 -14.18 4.83
C HIS A 103 3.01 -14.51 5.51
N PRO A 104 2.53 -15.75 5.55
CA PRO A 104 1.26 -16.13 6.17
C PRO A 104 1.19 -15.93 7.69
N GLY A 105 2.33 -15.82 8.36
CA GLY A 105 2.43 -15.64 9.82
C GLY A 105 3.30 -14.47 10.21
N ALA A 106 3.57 -14.34 11.51
CA ALA A 106 4.55 -13.41 12.05
C ALA A 106 5.97 -13.96 11.87
N PHE A 107 6.97 -13.06 11.79
CA PHE A 107 8.38 -13.43 11.84
C PHE A 107 8.93 -13.29 13.25
N GLU A 108 9.62 -14.32 13.72
CA GLU A 108 10.41 -14.30 14.96
C GLU A 108 11.79 -13.67 14.69
N LEU A 109 11.81 -12.36 14.47
CA LEU A 109 12.97 -11.64 13.92
C LEU A 109 14.24 -11.79 14.77
N GLU A 110 14.12 -11.88 16.10
CA GLU A 110 15.28 -12.00 16.98
C GLU A 110 15.99 -13.35 16.79
N ASN A 111 15.23 -14.44 16.72
CA ASN A 111 15.77 -15.78 16.51
C ASN A 111 16.36 -15.88 15.09
N MET A 112 15.63 -15.40 14.09
CA MET A 112 16.10 -15.37 12.70
C MET A 112 17.40 -14.57 12.54
N ALA A 113 17.50 -13.39 13.16
CA ALA A 113 18.70 -12.57 13.13
C ALA A 113 19.90 -13.28 13.76
N ARG A 114 19.69 -14.02 14.85
CA ARG A 114 20.73 -14.80 15.52
C ARG A 114 21.21 -15.94 14.64
N GLU A 115 20.31 -16.71 14.06
CA GLU A 115 20.63 -17.84 13.18
C GLU A 115 21.36 -17.40 11.91
N MET A 116 20.88 -16.36 11.25
CA MET A 116 21.50 -15.83 10.04
C MET A 116 22.91 -15.25 10.32
N LYS A 117 23.10 -14.57 11.46
CA LYS A 117 24.42 -14.10 11.90
C LYS A 117 25.37 -15.28 12.19
N ALA A 118 24.90 -16.33 12.84
CA ALA A 118 25.69 -17.54 13.08
C ALA A 118 26.10 -18.24 11.78
N GLY A 119 25.26 -18.15 10.75
CA GLY A 119 25.55 -18.60 9.38
C GLY A 119 26.46 -17.65 8.56
N GLY A 120 26.95 -16.56 9.17
CA GLY A 120 27.88 -15.61 8.52
C GLY A 120 27.19 -14.53 7.68
N ALA A 121 25.86 -14.41 7.72
CA ALA A 121 25.14 -13.35 7.00
C ALA A 121 25.29 -11.99 7.70
N ALA A 122 25.41 -10.92 6.92
CA ALA A 122 25.31 -9.55 7.43
C ALA A 122 23.87 -9.23 7.76
N VAL A 123 23.57 -9.07 9.05
CA VAL A 123 22.20 -8.81 9.55
C VAL A 123 22.21 -7.64 10.52
N GLU A 124 21.35 -6.68 10.28
CA GLU A 124 21.01 -5.59 11.20
C GLU A 124 19.61 -5.86 11.80
N TYR A 125 19.50 -5.81 13.12
CA TYR A 125 18.25 -5.99 13.85
C TYR A 125 18.13 -4.93 14.96
N ASN A 126 16.98 -4.26 15.05
CA ASN A 126 16.74 -3.16 15.99
C ASN A 126 15.50 -3.35 16.87
N GLY A 127 14.95 -4.57 16.95
CA GLY A 127 13.72 -4.86 17.69
C GLY A 127 12.42 -4.64 16.90
N TYR A 128 12.42 -3.81 15.87
CA TYR A 128 11.23 -3.48 15.05
C TYR A 128 11.29 -4.07 13.65
N LEU A 129 12.49 -4.24 13.12
CA LEU A 129 12.72 -4.80 11.79
C LEU A 129 14.10 -5.46 11.72
N MET A 130 14.25 -6.35 10.76
CA MET A 130 15.52 -6.98 10.41
C MET A 130 15.87 -6.63 8.96
N ILE A 131 17.13 -6.25 8.74
CA ILE A 131 17.69 -5.97 7.42
C ILE A 131 18.79 -7.00 7.12
N THR A 132 18.74 -7.57 5.94
CA THR A 132 19.80 -8.47 5.44
C THR A 132 19.93 -8.34 3.91
N ALA A 133 20.97 -8.89 3.34
CA ALA A 133 21.14 -9.00 1.90
C ALA A 133 20.92 -10.46 1.48
N LEU A 134 20.00 -10.69 0.54
CA LEU A 134 19.75 -11.99 -0.06
C LEU A 134 20.05 -11.92 -1.55
N GLU A 135 21.08 -12.66 -1.99
CA GLU A 135 21.52 -12.69 -3.41
C GLU A 135 21.72 -11.28 -4.04
N GLY A 136 22.26 -10.34 -3.25
CA GLY A 136 22.49 -8.97 -3.69
C GLY A 136 21.31 -8.02 -3.50
N HIS A 137 20.14 -8.52 -3.13
CA HIS A 137 18.96 -7.71 -2.84
C HIS A 137 18.89 -7.33 -1.35
N ARG A 138 18.81 -6.02 -1.07
CA ARG A 138 18.55 -5.56 0.29
C ARG A 138 17.13 -5.97 0.69
N THR A 139 17.03 -6.75 1.75
CA THR A 139 15.74 -7.29 2.24
C THR A 139 15.44 -6.76 3.62
N VAL A 140 14.22 -6.29 3.84
CA VAL A 140 13.73 -5.78 5.13
C VAL A 140 12.53 -6.61 5.57
N LEU A 141 12.61 -7.18 6.76
CA LEU A 141 11.55 -8.01 7.35
C LEU A 141 10.93 -7.29 8.55
N PHE A 142 9.61 -7.40 8.66
CA PHE A 142 8.82 -6.85 9.76
C PHE A 142 8.15 -7.98 10.56
N PRO A 143 7.90 -7.78 11.87
CA PRO A 143 7.29 -8.81 12.72
C PRO A 143 5.92 -9.29 12.21
N ASP A 144 5.17 -8.43 11.52
CA ASP A 144 3.83 -8.70 11.00
C ASP A 144 3.79 -9.57 9.73
N GLY A 145 4.91 -10.15 9.35
CA GLY A 145 5.03 -11.01 8.16
C GLY A 145 5.26 -10.25 6.85
N ARG A 146 5.42 -8.93 6.87
CA ARG A 146 5.81 -8.17 5.67
C ARG A 146 7.29 -8.32 5.42
N MET A 147 7.65 -8.50 4.16
CA MET A 147 9.03 -8.51 3.67
C MET A 147 9.13 -7.59 2.45
N LEU A 148 10.12 -6.70 2.45
CA LEU A 148 10.44 -5.83 1.32
C LEU A 148 11.75 -6.29 0.68
N ILE A 149 11.72 -6.56 -0.62
CA ILE A 149 12.90 -6.91 -1.41
C ILE A 149 13.18 -5.75 -2.34
N HIS A 150 14.28 -5.05 -2.10
CA HIS A 150 14.72 -3.90 -2.87
C HIS A 150 15.63 -4.33 -4.03
N GLY A 151 15.60 -3.56 -5.13
CA GLY A 151 16.44 -3.78 -6.30
C GLY A 151 15.77 -4.64 -7.38
N THR A 152 14.49 -4.97 -7.23
CA THR A 152 13.71 -5.65 -8.27
C THR A 152 12.26 -5.16 -8.32
N LYS A 153 11.65 -5.24 -9.52
CA LYS A 153 10.21 -5.11 -9.75
C LYS A 153 9.59 -6.46 -10.17
N ASP A 154 10.40 -7.49 -10.38
CA ASP A 154 9.89 -8.80 -10.78
C ASP A 154 9.36 -9.58 -9.57
N LYS A 155 8.04 -9.76 -9.55
CA LYS A 155 7.35 -10.54 -8.51
C LYS A 155 7.77 -12.00 -8.49
N ARG A 156 8.22 -12.58 -9.61
CA ARG A 156 8.66 -13.99 -9.70
C ARG A 156 10.02 -14.16 -9.04
N GLU A 157 10.95 -13.26 -9.34
CA GLU A 157 12.27 -13.20 -8.70
C GLU A 157 12.13 -13.07 -7.19
N ALA A 158 11.33 -12.10 -6.74
CA ALA A 158 11.07 -11.88 -5.33
C ALA A 158 10.44 -13.09 -4.62
N ARG A 159 9.50 -13.79 -5.28
CA ARG A 159 8.92 -15.03 -4.75
C ARG A 159 9.93 -16.17 -4.67
N SER A 160 10.81 -16.30 -5.65
CA SER A 160 11.88 -17.29 -5.64
C SER A 160 12.83 -17.10 -4.46
N LEU A 161 13.25 -15.85 -4.20
CA LEU A 161 14.04 -15.49 -3.03
C LEU A 161 13.31 -15.83 -1.73
N TYR A 162 12.03 -15.45 -1.63
CA TYR A 162 11.22 -15.77 -0.45
C TYR A 162 11.13 -17.28 -0.21
N GLN A 163 10.84 -18.07 -1.23
CA GLN A 163 10.71 -19.53 -1.12
C GLN A 163 12.02 -20.18 -0.69
N LYS A 164 13.15 -19.70 -1.21
CA LYS A 164 14.47 -20.25 -0.91
C LYS A 164 14.92 -20.04 0.53
N TYR A 165 14.56 -18.92 1.15
CA TYR A 165 15.07 -18.52 2.47
C TYR A 165 14.06 -18.58 3.61
N PHE A 166 12.74 -18.66 3.31
CA PHE A 166 11.67 -18.52 4.31
C PHE A 166 10.54 -19.54 4.19
N GLN A 167 10.64 -20.51 3.30
CA GLN A 167 9.79 -21.70 3.18
C GLN A 167 10.63 -22.97 3.34
#